data_d1a16645fb901370cd5380067489a221
#
_entry.id   d1a16645fb901370cd5380067489a221
#
_cell.length_a   1.000
_cell.length_b   1.000
_cell.length_c   1.000
_cell.angle_alpha   90.00
_cell.angle_beta   90.00
_cell.angle_gamma   90.00
#
_symmetry.space_group_name_H-M   'P 1'
#
loop_
_entity.id
_entity.type
_entity.pdbx_description
1 polymer ?
#
loop_
_entity_poly.entity_id
_entity_poly.type
_entity_poly.pdbx_seq_one_letter_code
_entity_poly.pdbx_strand_id
1 'polypeptide(L)'
;MTLSFANINSLWGSLIVEELIRHGVDCFVISPGSRSAPLAAAAARNPRARTLVHFDERGAAFCALGYGRAANRPAALICTSGTAAANYLPAIIESSADTVPLLVLTADRPPELRETGANQAIRQPGLFGDNVRWFFDLACPDASIAPEAVLTTIDQAVYRACRAPSGPVHLNCMFREPLAPVDTGDDFAGYLANLESWRPAHRPYTKYETAHDQPGETCIADIAQRVAHTGNGLLLVGKLQTEEERHAVLALADRVRWPLFADIT
;
A
#
# COMPACT_ATOMS: atom_id res chain seq x y z
N MET A 1 8.97 13.75 23.64
CA MET A 1 7.57 14.13 23.45
C MET A 1 6.68 13.00 23.95
N THR A 2 5.88 13.25 24.96
CA THR A 2 4.86 12.30 25.40
C THR A 2 3.79 12.29 24.33
N LEU A 3 3.66 11.19 23.56
CA LEU A 3 2.59 11.04 22.60
C LEU A 3 1.30 10.82 23.40
N SER A 4 0.45 11.83 23.47
CA SER A 4 -0.89 11.70 24.01
C SER A 4 -1.83 11.37 22.86
N PHE A 5 -2.56 10.26 22.98
CA PHE A 5 -3.59 9.85 22.02
C PHE A 5 -4.96 9.98 22.68
N ALA A 6 -5.89 10.58 21.98
CA ALA A 6 -7.22 10.85 22.51
C ALA A 6 -8.02 9.56 22.82
N ASN A 7 -7.81 8.51 22.08
CA ASN A 7 -8.45 7.19 22.25
C ASN A 7 -7.68 6.12 21.44
N ILE A 8 -8.06 4.86 21.62
CA ILE A 8 -7.40 3.72 20.96
C ILE A 8 -7.47 3.78 19.44
N ASN A 9 -8.53 4.32 18.83
CA ASN A 9 -8.65 4.49 17.39
C ASN A 9 -7.62 5.50 16.86
N SER A 10 -7.44 6.61 17.57
CA SER A 10 -6.41 7.62 17.25
C SER A 10 -5.01 7.06 17.36
N LEU A 11 -4.77 6.19 18.35
CA LEU A 11 -3.50 5.49 18.52
C LEU A 11 -3.23 4.55 17.34
N TRP A 12 -4.15 3.63 17.02
CA TRP A 12 -3.98 2.69 15.92
C TRP A 12 -3.86 3.39 14.57
N GLY A 13 -4.68 4.40 14.31
CA GLY A 13 -4.54 5.23 13.12
C GLY A 13 -3.14 5.84 12.99
N SER A 14 -2.57 6.31 14.10
CA SER A 14 -1.21 6.88 14.13
C SER A 14 -0.12 5.81 13.93
N LEU A 15 -0.27 4.61 14.50
CA LEU A 15 0.65 3.49 14.27
C LEU A 15 0.66 3.07 12.80
N ILE A 16 -0.53 2.91 12.21
CA ILE A 16 -0.70 2.53 10.80
C ILE A 16 -0.03 3.56 9.88
N VAL A 17 -0.35 4.84 10.04
CA VAL A 17 0.19 5.90 9.19
C VAL A 17 1.69 6.06 9.38
N GLU A 18 2.18 6.03 10.61
CA GLU A 18 3.61 6.15 10.91
C GLU A 18 4.41 5.00 10.28
N GLU A 19 3.89 3.76 10.37
CA GLU A 19 4.56 2.60 9.79
C GLU A 19 4.58 2.65 8.26
N LEU A 20 3.48 3.07 7.63
CA LEU A 20 3.44 3.32 6.19
C LEU A 20 4.52 4.33 5.76
N ILE A 21 4.65 5.43 6.49
CA ILE A 21 5.65 6.47 6.21
C ILE A 21 7.08 5.93 6.37
N ARG A 22 7.34 5.07 7.34
CA ARG A 22 8.65 4.44 7.54
C ARG A 22 9.04 3.51 6.39
N HIS A 23 8.06 2.98 5.68
CA HIS A 23 8.24 2.26 4.42
C HIS A 23 8.34 3.17 3.18
N GLY A 24 8.35 4.49 3.35
CA GLY A 24 8.42 5.44 2.23
C GLY A 24 7.08 5.74 1.56
N VAL A 25 5.95 5.30 2.15
CA VAL A 25 4.60 5.63 1.68
C VAL A 25 4.24 7.01 2.23
N ASP A 26 4.50 8.05 1.49
CA ASP A 26 4.29 9.44 1.92
C ASP A 26 3.05 10.12 1.31
N CYS A 27 2.43 9.54 0.29
CA CYS A 27 1.25 10.07 -0.37
C CYS A 27 -0.02 9.38 0.13
N PHE A 28 -0.94 10.15 0.72
CA PHE A 28 -2.22 9.70 1.24
C PHE A 28 -3.34 10.39 0.49
N VAL A 29 -4.08 9.64 -0.33
CA VAL A 29 -5.27 10.15 -1.03
C VAL A 29 -6.50 9.76 -0.22
N ILE A 30 -7.26 10.76 0.23
CA ILE A 30 -8.31 10.58 1.24
C ILE A 30 -9.66 11.02 0.65
N SER A 31 -10.62 10.10 0.62
CA SER A 31 -12.02 10.44 0.42
C SER A 31 -12.70 10.61 1.78
N PRO A 32 -13.30 11.81 2.05
CA PRO A 32 -13.79 12.13 3.38
C PRO A 32 -14.95 11.24 3.83
N GLY A 33 -14.95 10.86 5.11
CA GLY A 33 -16.05 10.15 5.74
C GLY A 33 -15.79 9.86 7.21
N SER A 34 -16.85 9.73 8.00
CA SER A 34 -16.74 9.61 9.46
C SER A 34 -15.98 8.37 9.89
N ARG A 35 -16.25 7.21 9.28
CA ARG A 35 -15.63 5.94 9.70
C ARG A 35 -14.12 5.93 9.47
N SER A 36 -13.61 6.65 8.48
CA SER A 36 -12.17 6.78 8.21
C SER A 36 -11.48 7.91 9.00
N ALA A 37 -12.20 8.62 9.88
CA ALA A 37 -11.63 9.74 10.64
C ALA A 37 -10.34 9.38 11.42
N PRO A 38 -10.20 8.21 12.05
CA PRO A 38 -8.96 7.83 12.74
C PRO A 38 -7.74 7.82 11.80
N LEU A 39 -7.88 7.25 10.60
CA LEU A 39 -6.81 7.19 9.59
C LEU A 39 -6.55 8.57 8.97
N ALA A 40 -7.61 9.28 8.59
CA ALA A 40 -7.51 10.60 7.97
C ALA A 40 -6.87 11.63 8.91
N ALA A 41 -7.27 11.64 10.18
CA ALA A 41 -6.69 12.53 11.19
C ALA A 41 -5.22 12.19 11.48
N ALA A 42 -4.86 10.91 11.51
CA ALA A 42 -3.49 10.48 11.68
C ALA A 42 -2.60 10.93 10.51
N ALA A 43 -3.06 10.75 9.28
CA ALA A 43 -2.34 11.20 8.08
C ALA A 43 -2.19 12.73 8.09
N ALA A 44 -3.27 13.48 8.36
CA ALA A 44 -3.24 14.94 8.38
C ALA A 44 -2.31 15.53 9.48
N ARG A 45 -2.11 14.81 10.58
CA ARG A 45 -1.23 15.24 11.69
C ARG A 45 0.23 14.85 11.52
N ASN A 46 0.54 13.90 10.64
CA ASN A 46 1.92 13.47 10.43
C ASN A 46 2.64 14.43 9.46
N PRO A 47 3.69 15.14 9.90
CA PRO A 47 4.35 16.16 9.08
C PRO A 47 5.08 15.61 7.85
N ARG A 48 5.29 14.29 7.78
CA ARG A 48 5.91 13.62 6.63
C ARG A 48 4.88 13.12 5.62
N ALA A 49 3.59 13.10 5.98
CA ALA A 49 2.52 12.72 5.07
C ALA A 49 2.12 13.87 4.14
N ARG A 50 2.06 13.58 2.85
CA ARG A 50 1.42 14.45 1.86
C ARG A 50 -0.01 13.96 1.67
N THR A 51 -0.98 14.74 2.17
CA THR A 51 -2.38 14.40 2.06
C THR A 51 -3.03 15.13 0.89
N LEU A 52 -3.81 14.39 0.11
CA LEU A 52 -4.67 14.92 -0.94
C LEU A 52 -6.10 14.50 -0.65
N VAL A 53 -7.00 15.47 -0.49
CA VAL A 53 -8.41 15.20 -0.26
C VAL A 53 -9.15 15.24 -1.59
N HIS A 54 -9.90 14.18 -1.89
CA HIS A 54 -10.72 14.06 -3.10
C HIS A 54 -12.09 13.51 -2.74
N PHE A 55 -13.15 14.24 -3.06
CA PHE A 55 -14.52 13.91 -2.65
C PHE A 55 -15.16 12.77 -3.46
N ASP A 56 -14.65 12.45 -4.65
CA ASP A 56 -15.08 11.32 -5.47
C ASP A 56 -14.08 10.18 -5.30
N GLU A 57 -14.51 9.05 -4.75
CA GLU A 57 -13.67 7.90 -4.46
C GLU A 57 -13.03 7.31 -5.72
N ARG A 58 -13.75 7.23 -6.81
CA ARG A 58 -13.22 6.76 -8.08
C ARG A 58 -12.07 7.64 -8.57
N GLY A 59 -12.26 8.95 -8.56
CA GLY A 59 -11.22 9.92 -8.90
C GLY A 59 -10.02 9.85 -7.96
N ALA A 60 -10.27 9.69 -6.65
CA ALA A 60 -9.23 9.50 -5.64
C ALA A 60 -8.37 8.27 -5.95
N ALA A 61 -9.01 7.15 -6.30
CA ALA A 61 -8.31 5.91 -6.59
C ALA A 61 -7.41 6.00 -7.83
N PHE A 62 -7.90 6.63 -8.92
CA PHE A 62 -7.07 6.88 -10.11
C PHE A 62 -5.95 7.89 -9.85
N CYS A 63 -6.17 8.88 -8.97
CA CYS A 63 -5.11 9.79 -8.54
C CYS A 63 -3.99 9.04 -7.81
N ALA A 64 -4.34 8.16 -6.86
CA ALA A 64 -3.38 7.32 -6.15
C ALA A 64 -2.63 6.36 -7.08
N LEU A 65 -3.34 5.75 -8.05
CA LEU A 65 -2.74 4.91 -9.09
C LEU A 65 -1.73 5.71 -9.94
N GLY A 66 -2.12 6.90 -10.40
CA GLY A 66 -1.24 7.79 -11.19
C GLY A 66 0.02 8.19 -10.42
N TYR A 67 -0.13 8.48 -9.12
CA TYR A 67 1.02 8.72 -8.25
C TYR A 67 1.94 7.49 -8.16
N GLY A 68 1.36 6.31 -7.91
CA GLY A 68 2.12 5.06 -7.79
C GLY A 68 2.93 4.77 -9.05
N ARG A 69 2.33 4.97 -10.22
CA ARG A 69 2.99 4.81 -11.53
C ARG A 69 4.13 5.81 -11.72
N ALA A 70 3.88 7.10 -11.44
CA ALA A 70 4.87 8.15 -11.66
C ALA A 70 6.03 8.12 -10.66
N ALA A 71 5.76 7.76 -9.41
CA ALA A 71 6.73 7.76 -8.33
C ALA A 71 7.45 6.42 -8.13
N ASN A 72 6.99 5.35 -8.80
CA ASN A 72 7.42 3.96 -8.63
C ASN A 72 7.43 3.52 -7.15
N ARG A 73 6.42 3.95 -6.40
CA ARG A 73 6.20 3.62 -4.98
C ARG A 73 4.73 3.75 -4.63
N PRO A 74 4.21 2.97 -3.67
CA PRO A 74 2.79 2.97 -3.37
C PRO A 74 2.28 4.29 -2.80
N ALA A 75 1.05 4.67 -3.17
CA ALA A 75 0.24 5.61 -2.41
C ALA A 75 -0.68 4.84 -1.45
N ALA A 76 -1.07 5.47 -0.35
CA ALA A 76 -2.13 5.01 0.53
C ALA A 76 -3.45 5.68 0.14
N LEU A 77 -4.48 4.87 -0.09
CA LEU A 77 -5.82 5.30 -0.48
C LEU A 77 -6.78 5.03 0.69
N ILE A 78 -7.45 6.06 1.19
CA ILE A 78 -8.30 5.98 2.38
C ILE A 78 -9.72 6.41 2.06
N CYS A 79 -10.72 5.57 2.38
CA CYS A 79 -12.12 5.95 2.34
C CYS A 79 -12.91 5.46 3.56
N THR A 80 -14.12 5.97 3.68
CA THR A 80 -15.11 5.48 4.65
C THR A 80 -15.71 4.14 4.20
N SER A 81 -16.62 3.61 4.99
CA SER A 81 -17.28 2.33 4.73
C SER A 81 -18.43 2.44 3.71
N GLY A 82 -18.91 1.31 3.26
CA GLY A 82 -20.03 1.21 2.35
C GLY A 82 -19.60 1.29 0.89
N THR A 83 -20.45 1.84 0.02
CA THR A 83 -20.20 1.94 -1.42
C THR A 83 -19.01 2.83 -1.80
N ALA A 84 -18.52 3.65 -0.88
CA ALA A 84 -17.25 4.35 -1.03
C ALA A 84 -16.12 3.40 -1.44
N ALA A 85 -15.97 2.30 -0.69
CA ALA A 85 -14.97 1.27 -1.00
C ALA A 85 -15.17 0.65 -2.39
N ALA A 86 -16.42 0.39 -2.79
CA ALA A 86 -16.73 -0.24 -4.09
C ALA A 86 -16.32 0.65 -5.28
N ASN A 87 -16.34 1.97 -5.13
CA ASN A 87 -15.91 2.90 -6.17
C ASN A 87 -14.41 2.84 -6.49
N TYR A 88 -13.60 2.19 -5.65
CA TYR A 88 -12.18 1.98 -5.91
C TYR A 88 -11.88 0.86 -6.91
N LEU A 89 -12.85 -0.05 -7.15
CA LEU A 89 -12.63 -1.25 -7.94
C LEU A 89 -12.03 -1.00 -9.33
N PRO A 90 -12.48 -0.02 -10.14
CA PRO A 90 -11.89 0.22 -11.46
C PRO A 90 -10.38 0.51 -11.41
N ALA A 91 -9.95 1.37 -10.48
CA ALA A 91 -8.53 1.69 -10.33
C ALA A 91 -7.71 0.53 -9.73
N ILE A 92 -8.32 -0.30 -8.88
CA ILE A 92 -7.69 -1.50 -8.32
C ILE A 92 -7.45 -2.53 -9.43
N ILE A 93 -8.41 -2.75 -10.33
CA ILE A 93 -8.25 -3.63 -11.49
C ILE A 93 -7.08 -3.15 -12.35
N GLU A 94 -7.05 -1.86 -12.67
CA GLU A 94 -5.98 -1.24 -13.45
C GLU A 94 -4.62 -1.35 -12.75
N SER A 95 -4.56 -1.05 -11.45
CA SER A 95 -3.36 -1.19 -10.62
C SER A 95 -2.84 -2.64 -10.63
N SER A 96 -3.75 -3.61 -10.54
CA SER A 96 -3.41 -5.05 -10.59
C SER A 96 -2.87 -5.49 -11.94
N ALA A 97 -3.52 -5.06 -13.03
CA ALA A 97 -3.14 -5.40 -14.39
C ALA A 97 -1.81 -4.76 -14.79
N ASP A 98 -1.59 -3.51 -14.37
CA ASP A 98 -0.42 -2.73 -14.70
C ASP A 98 0.71 -2.84 -13.64
N THR A 99 0.57 -3.76 -12.68
CA THR A 99 1.58 -4.01 -11.63
C THR A 99 2.02 -2.75 -10.88
N VAL A 100 1.11 -1.82 -10.63
CA VAL A 100 1.38 -0.61 -9.85
C VAL A 100 1.06 -0.87 -8.38
N PRO A 101 1.99 -0.67 -7.44
CA PRO A 101 1.72 -0.89 -6.03
C PRO A 101 0.75 0.16 -5.48
N LEU A 102 -0.24 -0.29 -4.72
CA LEU A 102 -1.25 0.56 -4.10
C LEU A 102 -1.68 -0.01 -2.74
N LEU A 103 -1.80 0.83 -1.72
CA LEU A 103 -2.27 0.44 -0.40
C LEU A 103 -3.67 0.99 -0.17
N VAL A 104 -4.65 0.10 -0.15
CA VAL A 104 -6.08 0.44 -0.05
C VAL A 104 -6.55 0.19 1.37
N LEU A 105 -6.81 1.26 2.11
CA LEU A 105 -7.30 1.24 3.49
C LEU A 105 -8.77 1.66 3.50
N THR A 106 -9.67 0.69 3.52
CA THR A 106 -11.12 0.96 3.63
C THR A 106 -11.53 0.89 5.09
N ALA A 107 -12.08 1.99 5.61
CA ALA A 107 -12.66 1.92 6.94
C ALA A 107 -13.96 1.12 6.92
N ASP A 108 -14.25 0.36 7.99
CA ASP A 108 -15.43 -0.49 8.07
C ASP A 108 -16.12 -0.42 9.43
N ARG A 109 -17.35 -0.89 9.47
CA ARG A 109 -18.09 -1.14 10.71
C ARG A 109 -17.44 -2.28 11.47
N PRO A 110 -17.50 -2.24 12.82
CA PRO A 110 -17.05 -3.34 13.64
C PRO A 110 -17.91 -4.60 13.41
N PRO A 111 -17.43 -5.80 13.78
CA PRO A 111 -18.10 -7.07 13.49
C PRO A 111 -19.55 -7.13 13.99
N GLU A 112 -19.84 -6.54 15.14
CA GLU A 112 -21.17 -6.50 15.73
C GLU A 112 -22.20 -5.67 14.92
N LEU A 113 -21.78 -4.87 13.97
CA LEU A 113 -22.64 -4.07 13.10
C LEU A 113 -22.71 -4.63 11.66
N ARG A 114 -21.99 -5.71 11.36
CA ARG A 114 -22.06 -6.36 10.05
C ARG A 114 -23.35 -7.18 9.94
N GLU A 115 -23.98 -7.11 8.76
CA GLU A 115 -25.20 -7.87 8.42
C GLU A 115 -26.40 -7.59 9.36
N THR A 116 -26.40 -6.45 10.04
CA THR A 116 -27.47 -6.03 10.95
C THR A 116 -28.41 -4.99 10.35
N GLY A 117 -28.20 -4.60 9.10
CA GLY A 117 -28.90 -3.47 8.50
C GLY A 117 -28.36 -2.11 8.94
N ALA A 118 -27.16 -2.06 9.55
CA ALA A 118 -26.53 -0.83 9.94
C ALA A 118 -26.34 0.11 8.76
N ASN A 119 -26.52 1.41 9.00
CA ASN A 119 -26.37 2.43 7.96
C ASN A 119 -24.97 2.39 7.33
N GLN A 120 -24.90 2.52 6.01
CA GLN A 120 -23.66 2.59 5.22
C GLN A 120 -22.72 1.40 5.49
N ALA A 121 -23.28 0.21 5.64
CA ALA A 121 -22.57 -1.05 5.79
C ALA A 121 -22.83 -1.94 4.58
N ILE A 122 -21.77 -2.52 4.04
CA ILE A 122 -21.79 -3.54 2.99
C ILE A 122 -20.83 -4.65 3.39
N ARG A 123 -20.83 -5.76 2.68
CA ARG A 123 -19.80 -6.79 2.86
C ARG A 123 -18.50 -6.34 2.20
N GLN A 124 -17.60 -5.70 2.99
CA GLN A 124 -16.30 -5.22 2.51
C GLN A 124 -15.20 -6.29 2.46
N PRO A 125 -15.15 -7.29 3.39
CA PRO A 125 -14.19 -8.37 3.27
C PRO A 125 -14.28 -9.07 1.91
N GLY A 126 -13.13 -9.13 1.21
CA GLY A 126 -13.05 -9.74 -0.10
C GLY A 126 -13.67 -8.94 -1.25
N LEU A 127 -14.05 -7.68 -1.04
CA LEU A 127 -14.73 -6.83 -2.03
C LEU A 127 -14.02 -6.75 -3.38
N PHE A 128 -12.69 -6.77 -3.38
CA PHE A 128 -11.89 -6.64 -4.60
C PHE A 128 -11.45 -7.97 -5.22
N GLY A 129 -11.83 -9.10 -4.61
CA GLY A 129 -11.55 -10.46 -5.12
C GLY A 129 -10.08 -10.67 -5.44
N ASP A 130 -9.82 -11.30 -6.59
CA ASP A 130 -8.47 -11.64 -7.06
C ASP A 130 -7.68 -10.44 -7.64
N ASN A 131 -8.26 -9.24 -7.64
CA ASN A 131 -7.59 -8.04 -8.14
C ASN A 131 -6.59 -7.44 -7.14
N VAL A 132 -6.46 -8.01 -5.92
CA VAL A 132 -5.47 -7.58 -4.93
C VAL A 132 -4.43 -8.65 -4.68
N ARG A 133 -3.18 -8.24 -4.41
CA ARG A 133 -2.08 -9.15 -4.07
C ARG A 133 -2.25 -9.76 -2.69
N TRP A 134 -2.99 -9.10 -1.83
CA TRP A 134 -3.32 -9.54 -0.50
C TRP A 134 -4.51 -8.76 0.05
N PHE A 135 -5.31 -9.45 0.84
CA PHE A 135 -6.39 -8.88 1.63
C PHE A 135 -6.17 -9.21 3.10
N PHE A 136 -6.42 -8.26 3.99
CA PHE A 136 -6.43 -8.47 5.42
C PHE A 136 -7.57 -7.70 6.09
N ASP A 137 -8.38 -8.40 6.89
CA ASP A 137 -9.45 -7.80 7.70
C ASP A 137 -8.85 -7.45 9.07
N LEU A 138 -8.40 -6.21 9.22
CA LEU A 138 -7.73 -5.73 10.43
C LEU A 138 -8.75 -5.64 11.56
N ALA A 139 -8.42 -6.25 12.71
CA ALA A 139 -9.28 -6.21 13.89
C ALA A 139 -9.61 -4.77 14.30
N CYS A 140 -10.75 -4.59 14.98
CA CYS A 140 -11.02 -3.31 15.63
C CYS A 140 -9.92 -2.99 16.64
N PRO A 141 -9.51 -1.73 16.77
CA PRO A 141 -8.59 -1.29 17.80
C PRO A 141 -9.00 -1.76 19.18
N ASP A 142 -8.10 -2.48 19.85
CA ASP A 142 -8.30 -3.05 21.18
C ASP A 142 -6.95 -3.14 21.90
N ALA A 143 -6.92 -2.74 23.17
CA ALA A 143 -5.71 -2.76 23.99
C ALA A 143 -5.24 -4.18 24.35
N SER A 144 -6.06 -5.21 24.15
CA SER A 144 -5.67 -6.61 24.30
C SER A 144 -4.86 -7.16 23.13
N ILE A 145 -4.87 -6.47 22.00
CA ILE A 145 -4.09 -6.82 20.82
C ILE A 145 -2.77 -6.06 20.87
N ALA A 146 -1.66 -6.78 20.84
CA ALA A 146 -0.33 -6.17 20.91
C ALA A 146 -0.11 -5.15 19.77
N PRO A 147 0.46 -3.96 20.05
CA PRO A 147 0.66 -2.93 19.01
C PRO A 147 1.61 -3.37 17.90
N GLU A 148 2.53 -4.31 18.19
CA GLU A 148 3.42 -4.94 17.22
C GLU A 148 2.65 -5.67 16.11
N ALA A 149 1.47 -6.25 16.44
CA ALA A 149 0.63 -6.90 15.45
C ALA A 149 0.10 -5.92 14.40
N VAL A 150 -0.17 -4.67 14.79
CA VAL A 150 -0.56 -3.60 13.86
C VAL A 150 0.62 -3.28 12.93
N LEU A 151 1.79 -3.05 13.50
CA LEU A 151 2.99 -2.68 12.74
C LEU A 151 3.38 -3.79 11.75
N THR A 152 3.48 -5.04 12.21
CA THR A 152 3.83 -6.18 11.34
C THR A 152 2.80 -6.43 10.23
N THR A 153 1.53 -6.13 10.47
CA THR A 153 0.48 -6.20 9.44
C THR A 153 0.73 -5.15 8.35
N ILE A 154 1.11 -3.92 8.72
CA ILE A 154 1.45 -2.87 7.77
C ILE A 154 2.74 -3.21 7.00
N ASP A 155 3.77 -3.72 7.69
CA ASP A 155 5.01 -4.20 7.07
C ASP A 155 4.71 -5.24 5.99
N GLN A 156 3.88 -6.24 6.32
CA GLN A 156 3.40 -7.26 5.38
C GLN A 156 2.66 -6.64 4.18
N ALA A 157 1.78 -5.68 4.45
CA ALA A 157 0.98 -5.05 3.40
C ALA A 157 1.88 -4.33 2.38
N VAL A 158 2.85 -3.56 2.85
CA VAL A 158 3.79 -2.85 1.97
C VAL A 158 4.67 -3.84 1.21
N TYR A 159 5.22 -4.85 1.88
CA TYR A 159 6.01 -5.90 1.24
C TYR A 159 5.24 -6.58 0.11
N ARG A 160 3.98 -6.97 0.36
CA ARG A 160 3.14 -7.66 -0.64
C ARG A 160 2.70 -6.75 -1.78
N ALA A 161 2.54 -5.46 -1.54
CA ALA A 161 2.25 -4.49 -2.59
C ALA A 161 3.44 -4.26 -3.51
N CYS A 162 4.66 -4.22 -2.95
CA CYS A 162 5.86 -3.83 -3.68
C CYS A 162 6.64 -5.01 -4.29
N ARG A 163 6.52 -6.25 -3.76
CA ARG A 163 7.21 -7.40 -4.34
C ARG A 163 6.67 -7.74 -5.72
N ALA A 164 7.54 -8.21 -6.60
CA ALA A 164 7.14 -8.65 -7.93
C ALA A 164 6.24 -9.90 -7.92
N PRO A 165 5.16 -9.95 -8.72
CA PRO A 165 4.57 -8.84 -9.44
C PRO A 165 3.87 -7.88 -8.48
N SER A 166 4.27 -6.60 -8.47
CA SER A 166 3.67 -5.58 -7.60
C SER A 166 2.19 -5.35 -7.92
N GLY A 167 1.47 -4.70 -7.01
CA GLY A 167 0.05 -4.45 -7.21
C GLY A 167 -0.68 -4.00 -5.94
N PRO A 168 -2.00 -3.86 -5.99
CA PRO A 168 -2.78 -3.36 -4.88
C PRO A 168 -2.88 -4.37 -3.73
N VAL A 169 -2.89 -3.85 -2.51
CA VAL A 169 -3.18 -4.58 -1.27
C VAL A 169 -4.35 -3.92 -0.58
N HIS A 170 -5.27 -4.71 -0.05
CA HIS A 170 -6.46 -4.23 0.65
C HIS A 170 -6.38 -4.53 2.14
N LEU A 171 -6.41 -3.49 2.95
CA LEU A 171 -6.61 -3.53 4.39
C LEU A 171 -8.00 -3.01 4.72
N ASN A 172 -8.87 -3.86 5.24
CA ASN A 172 -10.18 -3.45 5.75
C ASN A 172 -10.03 -3.10 7.23
N CYS A 173 -10.20 -1.82 7.58
CA CYS A 173 -9.88 -1.26 8.88
C CYS A 173 -11.17 -0.96 9.66
N MET A 174 -11.50 -1.81 10.61
CA MET A 174 -12.70 -1.64 11.43
C MET A 174 -12.47 -0.64 12.56
N PHE A 175 -13.45 0.25 12.78
CA PHE A 175 -13.41 1.19 13.91
C PHE A 175 -14.75 1.23 14.62
N ARG A 176 -14.72 1.16 15.97
CA ARG A 176 -15.86 1.46 16.86
C ARG A 176 -15.93 2.95 17.14
N GLU A 177 -17.06 3.43 17.64
CA GLU A 177 -17.15 4.77 18.22
C GLU A 177 -16.30 4.86 19.53
N PRO A 178 -15.73 6.03 19.84
CA PRO A 178 -15.79 7.29 19.11
C PRO A 178 -14.82 7.34 17.92
N LEU A 179 -15.25 7.85 16.76
CA LEU A 179 -14.40 7.98 15.57
C LEU A 179 -13.56 9.25 15.57
N ALA A 180 -14.13 10.30 16.16
CA ALA A 180 -13.41 11.55 16.36
C ALA A 180 -12.32 11.38 17.44
N PRO A 181 -11.27 12.21 17.43
CA PRO A 181 -10.23 12.22 18.45
C PRO A 181 -10.73 12.84 19.77
N VAL A 182 -11.79 12.26 20.34
CA VAL A 182 -12.34 12.61 21.64
C VAL A 182 -11.49 11.92 22.71
N ASP A 183 -11.05 12.68 23.68
CA ASP A 183 -10.27 12.16 24.80
C ASP A 183 -11.15 11.25 25.68
N THR A 184 -10.73 9.99 25.79
CA THR A 184 -11.38 8.97 26.62
C THR A 184 -10.73 8.83 28.00
N GLY A 185 -9.65 9.56 28.25
CA GLY A 185 -8.90 9.49 29.51
C GLY A 185 -8.03 8.24 29.65
N ASP A 186 -7.85 7.47 28.57
CA ASP A 186 -7.04 6.26 28.58
C ASP A 186 -5.54 6.57 28.62
N ASP A 187 -4.80 5.82 29.43
CA ASP A 187 -3.34 5.83 29.42
C ASP A 187 -2.79 4.68 28.58
N PHE A 188 -2.13 5.01 27.49
CA PHE A 188 -1.51 4.05 26.58
C PHE A 188 -0.01 3.82 26.83
N ALA A 189 0.58 4.36 27.91
CA ALA A 189 2.01 4.22 28.18
C ALA A 189 2.41 2.74 28.30
N GLY A 190 1.65 1.96 29.07
CA GLY A 190 1.86 0.52 29.21
C GLY A 190 1.67 -0.25 27.92
N TYR A 191 0.66 0.11 27.11
CA TYR A 191 0.41 -0.50 25.80
C TYR A 191 1.56 -0.27 24.80
N LEU A 192 2.22 0.88 24.88
CA LEU A 192 3.33 1.25 24.00
C LEU A 192 4.72 0.86 24.52
N ALA A 193 4.82 0.24 25.71
CA ALA A 193 6.10 -0.08 26.34
C ALA A 193 6.99 -0.95 25.44
N ASN A 194 6.42 -1.93 24.76
CA ASN A 194 7.16 -2.81 23.85
C ASN A 194 7.65 -2.11 22.58
N LEU A 195 7.18 -0.91 22.27
CA LEU A 195 7.59 -0.14 21.10
C LEU A 195 8.68 0.90 21.40
N GLU A 196 9.33 0.86 22.58
CA GLU A 196 10.35 1.83 22.96
C GLU A 196 11.54 1.89 22.00
N SER A 197 11.94 0.76 21.44
CA SER A 197 13.00 0.69 20.43
C SER A 197 12.58 1.17 19.05
N TRP A 198 11.30 0.97 18.69
CA TRP A 198 10.73 1.40 17.42
C TRP A 198 10.48 2.91 17.38
N ARG A 199 10.02 3.51 18.48
CA ARG A 199 9.64 4.93 18.54
C ARG A 199 10.74 5.90 18.08
N PRO A 200 11.99 5.84 18.55
CA PRO A 200 13.08 6.70 18.10
C PRO A 200 13.68 6.26 16.77
N ALA A 201 13.48 5.02 16.35
CA ALA A 201 14.02 4.51 15.10
C ALA A 201 13.21 5.07 13.92
N HIS A 202 13.87 5.57 12.89
CA HIS A 202 13.22 6.05 11.67
C HIS A 202 13.09 4.94 10.61
N ARG A 203 13.04 3.69 11.06
CA ARG A 203 12.92 2.49 10.20
C ARG A 203 11.65 1.72 10.52
N PRO A 204 11.12 0.91 9.58
CA PRO A 204 10.01 0.02 9.83
C PRO A 204 10.28 -0.94 10.99
N TYR A 205 9.21 -1.44 11.60
CA TYR A 205 9.28 -2.43 12.67
C TYR A 205 9.86 -3.75 12.16
N THR A 206 9.36 -4.23 11.01
CA THR A 206 9.92 -5.38 10.30
C THR A 206 10.33 -4.98 8.89
N LYS A 207 11.56 -5.25 8.51
CA LYS A 207 12.03 -5.11 7.13
C LYS A 207 12.05 -6.48 6.45
N TYR A 208 11.31 -6.61 5.36
CA TYR A 208 11.37 -7.78 4.49
C TYR A 208 12.38 -7.53 3.39
N GLU A 209 13.31 -8.46 3.22
CA GLU A 209 14.18 -8.46 2.05
C GLU A 209 13.44 -9.05 0.85
N THR A 210 13.53 -8.37 -0.28
CA THR A 210 12.95 -8.85 -1.54
C THR A 210 13.95 -9.78 -2.21
N ALA A 211 13.55 -11.01 -2.44
CA ALA A 211 14.35 -11.92 -3.28
C ALA A 211 14.31 -11.39 -4.74
N HIS A 212 15.48 -11.22 -5.31
CA HIS A 212 15.63 -10.98 -6.74
C HIS A 212 15.96 -12.30 -7.42
N ASP A 213 15.02 -12.80 -8.21
CA ASP A 213 15.29 -13.96 -9.06
C ASP A 213 16.27 -13.55 -10.15
N GLN A 214 17.47 -14.07 -10.11
CA GLN A 214 18.45 -13.89 -11.17
C GLN A 214 18.55 -15.18 -11.99
N PRO A 215 18.54 -15.10 -13.32
CA PRO A 215 18.76 -16.29 -14.14
C PRO A 215 20.16 -16.86 -13.87
N GLY A 216 20.26 -18.18 -13.82
CA GLY A 216 21.54 -18.87 -13.62
C GLY A 216 22.54 -18.54 -14.76
N GLU A 217 23.83 -18.59 -14.44
CA GLU A 217 24.92 -18.29 -15.39
C GLU A 217 24.83 -19.09 -16.69
N THR A 218 24.43 -20.36 -16.63
CA THR A 218 24.21 -21.22 -17.81
C THR A 218 23.10 -20.68 -18.72
N CYS A 219 22.01 -20.19 -18.16
CA CYS A 219 20.92 -19.59 -18.93
C CYS A 219 21.39 -18.30 -19.62
N ILE A 220 22.14 -17.47 -18.89
CA ILE A 220 22.70 -16.23 -19.46
C ILE A 220 23.69 -16.56 -20.61
N ALA A 221 24.55 -17.55 -20.41
CA ALA A 221 25.52 -17.99 -21.42
C ALA A 221 24.83 -18.52 -22.69
N ASP A 222 23.78 -19.35 -22.53
CA ASP A 222 23.00 -19.87 -23.66
C ASP A 222 22.32 -18.77 -24.46
N ILE A 223 21.70 -17.79 -23.77
CA ILE A 223 21.06 -16.64 -24.42
C ILE A 223 22.12 -15.81 -25.15
N ALA A 224 23.24 -15.51 -24.51
CA ALA A 224 24.34 -14.74 -25.11
C ALA A 224 24.89 -15.44 -26.37
N GLN A 225 25.05 -16.76 -26.32
CA GLN A 225 25.51 -17.54 -27.50
C GLN A 225 24.50 -17.50 -28.63
N ARG A 226 23.20 -17.65 -28.36
CA ARG A 226 22.14 -17.52 -29.37
C ARG A 226 22.14 -16.14 -30.01
N VAL A 227 22.21 -15.09 -29.21
CA VAL A 227 22.30 -13.69 -29.69
C VAL A 227 23.51 -13.50 -30.57
N ALA A 228 24.70 -13.99 -30.17
CA ALA A 228 25.95 -13.84 -30.92
C ALA A 228 25.93 -14.56 -32.31
N HIS A 229 25.16 -15.66 -32.41
CA HIS A 229 25.04 -16.42 -33.66
C HIS A 229 23.86 -15.99 -34.54
N THR A 230 23.05 -15.03 -34.09
CA THR A 230 21.86 -14.55 -34.81
C THR A 230 22.25 -13.31 -35.65
N GLY A 231 22.28 -13.45 -36.96
CA GLY A 231 22.62 -12.34 -37.87
C GLY A 231 21.52 -11.26 -37.97
N ASN A 232 20.24 -11.67 -37.88
CA ASN A 232 19.08 -10.78 -37.96
C ASN A 232 18.15 -11.08 -36.78
N GLY A 233 18.09 -10.21 -35.80
CA GLY A 233 17.22 -10.28 -34.68
C GLY A 233 16.33 -9.05 -34.51
N LEU A 234 15.41 -9.11 -33.58
CA LEU A 234 14.52 -8.03 -33.22
C LEU A 234 14.46 -7.94 -31.69
N LEU A 235 14.59 -6.73 -31.13
CA LEU A 235 14.38 -6.46 -29.74
C LEU A 235 12.95 -5.93 -29.52
N LEU A 236 12.15 -6.68 -28.79
CA LEU A 236 10.83 -6.23 -28.33
C LEU A 236 10.94 -5.95 -26.82
N VAL A 237 10.68 -4.72 -26.42
CA VAL A 237 10.82 -4.25 -25.05
C VAL A 237 9.44 -3.88 -24.53
N GLY A 238 8.97 -4.62 -23.52
CA GLY A 238 7.76 -4.28 -22.76
C GLY A 238 8.05 -3.27 -21.65
N LYS A 239 7.19 -3.22 -20.67
CA LYS A 239 7.33 -2.33 -19.51
C LYS A 239 8.60 -2.62 -18.72
N LEU A 240 9.39 -1.60 -18.49
CA LEU A 240 10.57 -1.62 -17.63
C LEU A 240 10.26 -0.90 -16.31
N GLN A 241 10.80 -1.43 -15.21
CA GLN A 241 10.50 -0.93 -13.85
C GLN A 241 11.52 0.13 -13.39
N THR A 242 12.78 0.00 -13.85
CA THR A 242 13.89 0.82 -13.34
C THR A 242 14.69 1.49 -14.46
N GLU A 243 15.43 2.54 -14.11
CA GLU A 243 16.36 3.20 -15.04
C GLU A 243 17.53 2.28 -15.41
N GLU A 244 17.96 1.41 -14.48
CA GLU A 244 19.01 0.41 -14.76
C GLU A 244 18.57 -0.55 -15.84
N GLU A 245 17.32 -1.03 -15.81
CA GLU A 245 16.76 -1.89 -16.87
C GLU A 245 16.74 -1.17 -18.21
N ARG A 246 16.35 0.11 -18.25
CA ARG A 246 16.36 0.92 -19.47
C ARG A 246 17.76 1.06 -20.05
N HIS A 247 18.73 1.39 -19.19
CA HIS A 247 20.13 1.49 -19.62
C HIS A 247 20.68 0.15 -20.13
N ALA A 248 20.35 -0.96 -19.49
CA ALA A 248 20.77 -2.30 -19.91
C ALA A 248 20.19 -2.66 -21.29
N VAL A 249 18.91 -2.35 -21.54
CA VAL A 249 18.28 -2.58 -22.85
C VAL A 249 18.92 -1.74 -23.93
N LEU A 250 19.18 -0.46 -23.71
CA LEU A 250 19.84 0.41 -24.67
C LEU A 250 21.27 -0.06 -24.97
N ALA A 251 22.02 -0.46 -23.93
CA ALA A 251 23.38 -1.00 -24.11
C ALA A 251 23.36 -2.31 -24.91
N LEU A 252 22.37 -3.18 -24.71
CA LEU A 252 22.17 -4.39 -25.49
C LEU A 252 21.85 -4.03 -26.96
N ALA A 253 20.92 -3.11 -27.20
CA ALA A 253 20.55 -2.68 -28.54
C ALA A 253 21.74 -2.13 -29.33
N ASP A 254 22.56 -1.30 -28.69
CA ASP A 254 23.78 -0.75 -29.29
C ASP A 254 24.80 -1.85 -29.65
N ARG A 255 24.88 -2.89 -28.79
CA ARG A 255 25.83 -3.99 -29.02
C ARG A 255 25.39 -4.92 -30.13
N VAL A 256 24.10 -5.29 -30.19
CA VAL A 256 23.59 -6.26 -31.17
C VAL A 256 23.20 -5.64 -32.51
N ARG A 257 22.96 -4.32 -32.54
CA ARG A 257 22.53 -3.57 -33.73
C ARG A 257 21.23 -4.08 -34.34
N TRP A 258 20.37 -4.71 -33.56
CA TRP A 258 19.04 -5.14 -34.00
C TRP A 258 18.04 -3.99 -33.90
N PRO A 259 17.00 -3.96 -34.77
CA PRO A 259 15.89 -3.06 -34.59
C PRO A 259 15.25 -3.24 -33.19
N LEU A 260 14.97 -2.12 -32.53
CA LEU A 260 14.33 -2.10 -31.20
C LEU A 260 12.92 -1.51 -31.33
N PHE A 261 11.95 -2.25 -30.83
CA PHE A 261 10.55 -1.80 -30.66
C PHE A 261 10.23 -1.78 -29.18
N ALA A 262 9.93 -0.59 -28.68
CA ALA A 262 9.52 -0.40 -27.30
C ALA A 262 8.01 -0.18 -27.21
N ASP A 263 7.40 -0.78 -26.19
CA ASP A 263 6.04 -0.43 -25.79
C ASP A 263 6.02 1.02 -25.28
N ILE A 264 4.88 1.66 -25.40
CA ILE A 264 4.67 3.05 -24.93
C ILE A 264 4.29 3.14 -23.47
N THR A 265 4.11 2.00 -22.78
CA THR A 265 3.67 1.91 -21.36
C THR A 265 4.84 1.92 -20.39
#